data_a4bfb269375f916d7e4a71b7b3e4a089
#
_entry.id   a4bfb269375f916d7e4a71b7b3e4a089
#
_cell.length_a   1.000
_cell.length_b   1.000
_cell.length_c   1.000
_cell.angle_alpha   90.00
_cell.angle_beta   90.00
_cell.angle_gamma   90.00
#
_symmetry.space_group_name_H-M   'P 1'
#
loop_
_entity.id
_entity.type
_entity.pdbx_description
1 polymer ?
#
loop_
_entity_poly.entity_id
_entity_poly.type
_entity_poly.pdbx_seq_one_letter_code
_entity_poly.pdbx_strand_id
1 'polypeptide(L)'
;GLKAFLNEDYDNLLCVDLICHGVPSPGVWKRYLKEQFGSNKVISMQFRNKTRGINDVTLDYTLTNGSVFHEHYKESSYIQGFINNYYVRPSCFECKFKGINRCSDITIGDFWSLKEFHPEMLNQYGVSSVIIHSKKGERWFKESLDQLVYCVAKTEEIAIWNESLI
;
A
#
# COMPACT_ATOMS: atom_id res chain seq x y z
N GLY A 1 11.88 5.16 -14.76
CA GLY A 1 11.14 4.16 -15.52
C GLY A 1 10.47 4.75 -16.75
N LEU A 2 9.13 4.85 -16.78
CA LEU A 2 8.36 5.16 -17.99
C LEU A 2 8.78 6.50 -18.65
N LYS A 3 8.82 7.62 -17.90
CA LYS A 3 9.25 8.93 -18.43
C LYS A 3 10.66 8.87 -19.02
N ALA A 4 11.60 8.15 -18.39
CA ALA A 4 12.95 8.00 -18.91
C ALA A 4 13.00 7.13 -20.18
N PHE A 5 12.15 6.11 -20.27
CA PHE A 5 12.03 5.26 -21.48
C PHE A 5 11.43 6.04 -22.65
N LEU A 6 10.39 6.82 -22.40
CA LEU A 6 9.74 7.64 -23.45
C LEU A 6 10.58 8.85 -23.85
N ASN A 7 11.54 9.25 -23.01
CA ASN A 7 12.38 10.45 -23.18
C ASN A 7 11.56 11.74 -23.38
N GLU A 8 10.34 11.76 -22.88
CA GLU A 8 9.40 12.87 -23.01
C GLU A 8 8.40 12.85 -21.85
N ASP A 9 7.95 14.01 -21.39
CA ASP A 9 6.88 14.19 -20.41
C ASP A 9 5.59 14.63 -21.08
N TYR A 10 4.73 13.67 -21.42
CA TYR A 10 3.46 13.93 -22.09
C TYR A 10 2.44 14.55 -21.12
N ASP A 11 1.72 15.58 -21.56
CA ASP A 11 0.69 16.24 -20.76
C ASP A 11 -0.49 15.35 -20.40
N ASN A 12 -0.80 14.39 -21.26
CA ASN A 12 -1.86 13.40 -21.05
C ASN A 12 -1.40 12.13 -20.29
N LEU A 13 -0.16 12.09 -19.80
CA LEU A 13 0.38 10.98 -19.01
C LEU A 13 0.55 11.41 -17.55
N LEU A 14 -0.36 11.01 -16.68
CA LEU A 14 -0.23 11.16 -15.23
C LEU A 14 0.53 9.96 -14.65
N CYS A 15 1.64 10.22 -13.97
CA CYS A 15 2.40 9.20 -13.25
C CYS A 15 2.04 9.23 -11.76
N VAL A 16 1.49 8.12 -11.29
CA VAL A 16 1.14 7.93 -9.87
C VAL A 16 1.98 6.80 -9.30
N ASP A 17 2.62 7.01 -8.17
CA ASP A 17 3.32 5.97 -7.42
C ASP A 17 2.72 5.74 -6.02
N LEU A 18 3.28 4.77 -5.30
CA LEU A 18 2.78 4.35 -4.00
C LEU A 18 3.83 4.58 -2.90
N ILE A 19 3.37 4.89 -1.70
CA ILE A 19 4.16 4.73 -0.48
C ILE A 19 4.27 3.22 -0.25
N CYS A 20 5.46 2.66 -0.50
CA CYS A 20 5.67 1.22 -0.54
C CYS A 20 6.51 0.76 0.65
N HIS A 21 5.98 -0.17 1.45
CA HIS A 21 6.71 -0.80 2.55
C HIS A 21 7.88 -1.65 2.05
N GLY A 22 7.64 -2.46 1.03
CA GLY A 22 8.66 -3.36 0.46
C GLY A 22 8.05 -4.52 -0.33
N VAL A 23 8.91 -5.39 -0.85
CA VAL A 23 8.52 -6.59 -1.58
C VAL A 23 9.00 -7.82 -0.80
N PRO A 24 8.10 -8.68 -0.34
CA PRO A 24 8.48 -9.89 0.40
C PRO A 24 9.10 -10.95 -0.50
N SER A 25 9.88 -11.87 0.08
CA SER A 25 10.46 -12.99 -0.63
C SER A 25 9.38 -13.97 -1.14
N PRO A 26 9.33 -14.27 -2.45
CA PRO A 26 8.42 -15.28 -2.99
C PRO A 26 8.68 -16.69 -2.44
N GLY A 27 9.93 -16.98 -2.04
CA GLY A 27 10.30 -18.27 -1.43
C GLY A 27 9.64 -18.44 -0.07
N VAL A 28 9.62 -17.39 0.77
CA VAL A 28 8.95 -17.41 2.07
C VAL A 28 7.45 -17.60 1.88
N TRP A 29 6.83 -16.90 0.91
CA TRP A 29 5.42 -17.07 0.58
C TRP A 29 5.06 -18.52 0.21
N LYS A 30 5.84 -19.14 -0.70
CA LYS A 30 5.62 -20.53 -1.12
C LYS A 30 5.75 -21.50 0.06
N ARG A 31 6.72 -21.27 0.93
CA ARG A 31 6.94 -22.09 2.13
C ARG A 31 5.79 -21.94 3.11
N TYR A 32 5.37 -20.72 3.37
CA TYR A 32 4.22 -20.42 4.24
C TYR A 32 2.95 -21.15 3.77
N LEU A 33 2.60 -21.05 2.49
CA LEU A 33 1.43 -21.74 1.95
C LEU A 33 1.52 -23.25 2.11
N LYS A 34 2.71 -23.83 1.89
CA LYS A 34 2.95 -25.27 2.07
C LYS A 34 2.80 -25.71 3.53
N GLU A 35 3.29 -24.92 4.47
CA GLU A 35 3.21 -25.22 5.91
C GLU A 35 1.78 -25.07 6.44
N GLN A 36 1.03 -24.06 5.97
CA GLN A 36 -0.34 -23.81 6.42
C GLN A 36 -1.37 -24.77 5.81
N PHE A 37 -1.26 -25.07 4.54
CA PHE A 37 -2.31 -25.79 3.79
C PHE A 37 -1.89 -27.18 3.32
N GLY A 38 -0.61 -27.55 3.44
CA GLY A 38 -0.11 -28.88 3.07
C GLY A 38 -0.37 -29.24 1.61
N SER A 39 -1.15 -30.31 1.39
CA SER A 39 -1.58 -30.78 0.07
C SER A 39 -2.74 -29.98 -0.53
N ASN A 40 -3.50 -29.25 0.29
CA ASN A 40 -4.56 -28.38 -0.19
C ASN A 40 -3.94 -27.14 -0.84
N LYS A 41 -4.20 -26.96 -2.13
CA LYS A 41 -3.64 -25.82 -2.86
C LYS A 41 -4.56 -24.60 -2.72
N VAL A 42 -3.95 -23.46 -2.46
CA VAL A 42 -4.63 -22.16 -2.57
C VAL A 42 -4.77 -21.84 -4.04
N ILE A 43 -6.00 -21.64 -4.51
CA ILE A 43 -6.33 -21.29 -5.91
C ILE A 43 -6.63 -19.80 -6.09
N SER A 44 -7.04 -19.12 -5.01
CA SER A 44 -7.29 -17.69 -5.00
C SER A 44 -7.00 -17.13 -3.61
N MET A 45 -6.61 -15.86 -3.56
CA MET A 45 -6.31 -15.18 -2.33
C MET A 45 -6.65 -13.70 -2.39
N GLN A 46 -7.18 -13.19 -1.28
CA GLN A 46 -7.38 -11.77 -1.03
C GLN A 46 -6.57 -11.35 0.20
N PHE A 47 -5.50 -10.55 -0.01
CA PHE A 47 -4.59 -10.15 1.07
C PHE A 47 -5.16 -9.13 2.05
N ARG A 48 -6.13 -8.34 1.64
CA ARG A 48 -6.71 -7.26 2.45
C ARG A 48 -8.22 -7.23 2.26
N ASN A 49 -8.90 -8.24 2.80
CA ASN A 49 -10.35 -8.19 2.85
C ASN A 49 -10.76 -7.22 3.97
N LYS A 50 -11.39 -6.11 3.57
CA LYS A 50 -11.87 -5.05 4.47
C LYS A 50 -13.39 -5.07 4.65
N THR A 51 -14.06 -6.18 4.38
CA THR A 51 -15.54 -6.26 4.51
C THR A 51 -16.02 -5.97 5.92
N ARG A 52 -15.16 -6.19 6.92
CA ARG A 52 -15.41 -5.87 8.34
C ARG A 52 -14.81 -4.52 8.77
N GLY A 53 -14.26 -3.75 7.83
CA GLY A 53 -13.60 -2.48 8.08
C GLY A 53 -12.07 -2.56 8.13
N ILE A 54 -11.43 -1.38 8.21
CA ILE A 54 -9.96 -1.23 8.20
C ILE A 54 -9.27 -1.82 9.44
N ASN A 55 -9.98 -1.94 10.54
CA ASN A 55 -9.44 -2.44 11.80
C ASN A 55 -9.58 -3.97 11.96
N ASP A 56 -10.34 -4.62 11.08
CA ASP A 56 -10.59 -6.07 11.09
C ASP A 56 -10.30 -6.67 9.70
N VAL A 57 -9.08 -6.46 9.24
CA VAL A 57 -8.62 -6.95 7.94
C VAL A 57 -8.27 -8.43 8.02
N THR A 58 -8.77 -9.21 7.07
CA THR A 58 -8.44 -10.64 6.92
C THR A 58 -7.71 -10.93 5.61
N LEU A 59 -6.94 -12.02 5.66
CA LEU A 59 -6.43 -12.71 4.49
C LEU A 59 -7.38 -13.87 4.20
N ASP A 60 -7.95 -13.88 3.01
CA ASP A 60 -8.91 -14.92 2.64
C ASP A 60 -8.29 -15.83 1.60
N TYR A 61 -8.25 -17.12 1.88
CA TYR A 61 -7.65 -18.15 1.03
C TYR A 61 -8.75 -19.09 0.53
N THR A 62 -8.92 -19.18 -0.78
CA THR A 62 -9.81 -20.19 -1.40
C THR A 62 -8.97 -21.41 -1.75
N LEU A 63 -9.38 -22.59 -1.26
CA LEU A 63 -8.67 -23.84 -1.45
C LEU A 63 -9.27 -24.67 -2.60
N THR A 64 -8.52 -25.64 -3.11
CA THR A 64 -8.94 -26.53 -4.21
C THR A 64 -10.19 -27.34 -3.91
N ASN A 65 -10.49 -27.61 -2.63
CA ASN A 65 -11.72 -28.28 -2.20
C ASN A 65 -12.94 -27.35 -2.10
N GLY A 66 -12.79 -26.06 -2.49
CA GLY A 66 -13.84 -25.06 -2.42
C GLY A 66 -14.02 -24.38 -1.06
N SER A 67 -13.31 -24.79 -0.03
CA SER A 67 -13.37 -24.14 1.27
C SER A 67 -12.64 -22.79 1.25
N VAL A 68 -13.10 -21.84 2.10
CA VAL A 68 -12.45 -20.55 2.32
C VAL A 68 -11.92 -20.50 3.74
N PHE A 69 -10.64 -20.21 3.88
CA PHE A 69 -9.99 -19.99 5.15
C PHE A 69 -9.74 -18.49 5.34
N HIS A 70 -10.15 -17.96 6.50
CA HIS A 70 -9.98 -16.56 6.88
C HIS A 70 -8.94 -16.47 7.99
N GLU A 71 -7.91 -15.68 7.79
CA GLU A 71 -6.86 -15.43 8.75
C GLU A 71 -6.81 -13.94 9.09
N HIS A 72 -6.94 -13.59 10.36
CA HIS A 72 -6.82 -12.19 10.76
C HIS A 72 -5.36 -11.72 10.60
N TYR A 73 -5.15 -10.51 10.07
CA TYR A 73 -3.79 -10.03 9.74
C TYR A 73 -2.83 -10.01 10.92
N LYS A 74 -3.32 -9.80 12.17
CA LYS A 74 -2.49 -9.83 13.39
C LYS A 74 -2.03 -11.25 13.77
N GLU A 75 -2.75 -12.27 13.34
CA GLU A 75 -2.46 -13.68 13.62
C GLU A 75 -1.60 -14.31 12.53
N SER A 76 -1.59 -13.71 11.35
CA SER A 76 -0.80 -14.18 10.22
C SER A 76 0.69 -14.00 10.47
N SER A 77 1.41 -15.10 10.67
CA SER A 77 2.87 -15.08 10.81
C SER A 77 3.55 -14.54 9.56
N TYR A 78 2.93 -14.74 8.38
CA TYR A 78 3.41 -14.17 7.13
C TYR A 78 3.29 -12.65 7.11
N ILE A 79 2.15 -12.08 7.46
CA ILE A 79 1.98 -10.62 7.50
C ILE A 79 2.84 -9.99 8.60
N GLN A 80 2.86 -10.59 9.78
CA GLN A 80 3.68 -10.09 10.88
C GLN A 80 5.17 -10.07 10.54
N GLY A 81 5.68 -11.12 9.91
CA GLY A 81 7.07 -11.15 9.46
C GLY A 81 7.36 -10.15 8.35
N PHE A 82 6.41 -9.87 7.46
CA PHE A 82 6.53 -8.83 6.43
C PHE A 82 6.56 -7.42 7.04
N ILE A 83 5.62 -7.11 7.93
CA ILE A 83 5.54 -5.79 8.61
C ILE A 83 6.82 -5.52 9.43
N ASN A 84 7.37 -6.55 10.06
CA ASN A 84 8.62 -6.46 10.82
C ASN A 84 9.90 -6.58 9.95
N ASN A 85 9.80 -6.52 8.65
CA ASN A 85 10.91 -6.53 7.69
C ASN A 85 11.78 -7.80 7.69
N TYR A 86 11.34 -8.96 8.23
CA TYR A 86 12.16 -10.15 8.37
C TYR A 86 12.55 -10.80 7.04
N TYR A 87 11.78 -10.60 5.98
CA TYR A 87 12.03 -11.17 4.65
C TYR A 87 11.68 -10.25 3.48
N VAL A 88 11.73 -8.95 3.73
CA VAL A 88 11.71 -7.94 2.66
C VAL A 88 13.01 -8.05 1.86
N ARG A 89 12.92 -7.86 0.55
CA ARG A 89 14.09 -7.95 -0.33
C ARG A 89 15.17 -6.95 0.07
N PRO A 90 16.47 -7.33 0.07
CA PRO A 90 17.56 -6.41 0.39
C PRO A 90 17.53 -5.12 -0.42
N SER A 91 17.18 -5.20 -1.71
CA SER A 91 17.06 -4.02 -2.59
C SER A 91 15.99 -3.02 -2.14
N CYS A 92 15.04 -3.40 -1.29
CA CYS A 92 14.04 -2.47 -0.75
C CYS A 92 14.63 -1.54 0.32
N PHE A 93 15.65 -1.98 1.04
CA PHE A 93 16.33 -1.14 2.03
C PHE A 93 17.15 -0.01 1.37
N GLU A 94 17.66 -0.25 0.17
CA GLU A 94 18.43 0.71 -0.64
C GLU A 94 17.60 1.25 -1.83
N CYS A 95 16.28 1.24 -1.70
CA CYS A 95 15.39 1.62 -2.80
C CYS A 95 15.55 3.11 -3.13
N LYS A 96 15.92 3.41 -4.38
CA LYS A 96 16.10 4.78 -4.88
C LYS A 96 14.78 5.56 -5.04
N PHE A 97 13.65 4.88 -4.86
CA PHE A 97 12.29 5.46 -4.94
C PHE A 97 11.68 5.71 -3.56
N LYS A 98 12.48 5.64 -2.49
CA LYS A 98 12.10 6.10 -1.15
C LYS A 98 12.20 7.62 -1.03
N GLY A 99 11.66 8.13 0.06
CA GLY A 99 11.71 9.56 0.40
C GLY A 99 10.55 10.36 -0.19
N ILE A 100 10.55 11.64 0.14
CA ILE A 100 9.51 12.60 -0.26
C ILE A 100 9.71 13.06 -1.71
N ASN A 101 10.97 13.22 -2.14
CA ASN A 101 11.29 13.69 -3.48
C ASN A 101 11.14 12.57 -4.52
N ARG A 102 10.04 12.56 -5.23
CA ARG A 102 9.70 11.51 -6.20
C ARG A 102 9.60 12.05 -7.62
N CYS A 103 9.80 11.14 -8.58
CA CYS A 103 9.70 11.47 -10.01
C CYS A 103 8.27 11.38 -10.55
N SER A 104 7.32 10.92 -9.76
CA SER A 104 5.89 10.84 -10.09
C SER A 104 5.24 12.22 -10.04
N ASP A 105 4.06 12.35 -10.61
CA ASP A 105 3.24 13.54 -10.50
C ASP A 105 2.48 13.56 -9.17
N ILE A 106 2.08 12.36 -8.70
CA ILE A 106 1.35 12.15 -7.44
C ILE A 106 1.88 10.89 -6.77
N THR A 107 2.00 10.92 -5.44
CA THR A 107 2.21 9.73 -4.60
C THR A 107 0.98 9.49 -3.73
N ILE A 108 0.51 8.25 -3.66
CA ILE A 108 -0.60 7.85 -2.79
C ILE A 108 -0.15 6.80 -1.77
N GLY A 109 -0.81 6.76 -0.62
CA GLY A 109 -0.54 5.75 0.41
C GLY A 109 -1.58 5.76 1.52
N ASP A 110 -1.49 4.79 2.42
CA ASP A 110 -2.32 4.79 3.63
C ASP A 110 -1.87 5.91 4.58
N PHE A 111 -2.81 6.63 5.20
CA PHE A 111 -2.52 7.65 6.20
C PHE A 111 -2.59 7.03 7.61
N TRP A 112 -1.53 6.35 8.03
CA TRP A 112 -1.52 5.57 9.28
C TRP A 112 -1.68 6.43 10.54
N SER A 113 -1.14 7.64 10.55
CA SER A 113 -1.25 8.62 11.65
C SER A 113 -2.52 9.47 11.63
N LEU A 114 -3.48 9.16 10.76
CA LEU A 114 -4.72 9.93 10.59
C LEU A 114 -5.43 10.22 11.91
N LYS A 115 -5.54 9.22 12.78
CA LYS A 115 -6.22 9.36 14.08
C LYS A 115 -5.59 10.42 14.98
N GLU A 116 -4.30 10.66 14.84
CA GLU A 116 -3.53 11.58 15.67
C GLU A 116 -3.71 13.03 15.23
N PHE A 117 -3.84 13.26 13.91
CA PHE A 117 -3.83 14.61 13.32
C PHE A 117 -5.17 15.05 12.75
N HIS A 118 -5.95 14.12 12.20
CA HIS A 118 -7.21 14.39 11.50
C HIS A 118 -8.31 13.41 11.89
N PRO A 119 -8.65 13.30 13.19
CA PRO A 119 -9.64 12.33 13.67
C PRO A 119 -11.03 12.50 13.04
N GLU A 120 -11.36 13.71 12.56
CA GLU A 120 -12.62 14.01 11.87
C GLU A 120 -12.77 13.30 10.52
N MET A 121 -11.65 12.85 9.92
CA MET A 121 -11.63 12.12 8.65
C MET A 121 -11.75 10.60 8.83
N LEU A 122 -11.77 10.11 10.08
CA LEU A 122 -11.83 8.67 10.34
C LEU A 122 -13.10 8.05 9.78
N ASN A 123 -12.94 6.93 9.08
CA ASN A 123 -14.04 6.11 8.60
C ASN A 123 -13.65 4.62 8.60
N GLN A 124 -14.64 3.74 8.38
CA GLN A 124 -14.42 2.30 8.41
C GLN A 124 -13.58 1.75 7.25
N TYR A 125 -13.39 2.50 6.18
CA TYR A 125 -12.65 2.05 4.98
C TYR A 125 -11.17 2.47 4.99
N GLY A 126 -10.81 3.42 5.87
CA GLY A 126 -9.51 4.09 5.90
C GLY A 126 -9.45 5.29 4.96
N VAL A 127 -8.40 6.08 5.10
CA VAL A 127 -8.15 7.28 4.31
C VAL A 127 -6.78 7.18 3.65
N SER A 128 -6.73 7.56 2.38
CA SER A 128 -5.48 7.64 1.63
C SER A 128 -4.86 9.03 1.78
N SER A 129 -3.55 9.07 1.94
CA SER A 129 -2.76 10.29 1.75
C SER A 129 -2.46 10.49 0.27
N VAL A 130 -2.39 11.76 -0.16
CA VAL A 130 -2.03 12.18 -1.51
C VAL A 130 -0.96 13.25 -1.40
N ILE A 131 0.22 12.99 -1.98
CA ILE A 131 1.32 13.96 -2.07
C ILE A 131 1.49 14.36 -3.52
N ILE A 132 1.43 15.65 -3.80
CA ILE A 132 1.50 16.20 -5.15
C ILE A 132 2.92 16.73 -5.40
N HIS A 133 3.57 16.29 -6.49
CA HIS A 133 4.94 16.63 -6.81
C HIS A 133 5.09 17.54 -8.03
N SER A 134 4.08 17.63 -8.90
CA SER A 134 4.16 18.41 -10.12
C SER A 134 2.92 19.29 -10.35
N LYS A 135 3.08 20.33 -11.17
CA LYS A 135 1.95 21.17 -11.62
C LYS A 135 0.90 20.35 -12.40
N LYS A 136 1.33 19.32 -13.11
CA LYS A 136 0.42 18.41 -13.81
C LYS A 136 -0.40 17.60 -12.81
N GLY A 137 0.24 17.03 -11.77
CA GLY A 137 -0.44 16.35 -10.68
C GLY A 137 -1.43 17.23 -9.94
N GLU A 138 -1.04 18.50 -9.68
CA GLU A 138 -1.92 19.49 -9.05
C GLU A 138 -3.17 19.78 -9.89
N ARG A 139 -3.00 19.97 -11.19
CA ARG A 139 -4.12 20.18 -12.12
C ARG A 139 -5.09 19.01 -12.10
N TRP A 140 -4.59 17.78 -12.28
CA TRP A 140 -5.39 16.56 -12.26
C TRP A 140 -6.11 16.34 -10.93
N PHE A 141 -5.44 16.63 -9.82
CA PHE A 141 -6.07 16.53 -8.50
C PHE A 141 -7.21 17.56 -8.34
N LYS A 142 -6.98 18.82 -8.76
CA LYS A 142 -8.00 19.88 -8.70
C LYS A 142 -9.24 19.55 -9.52
N GLU A 143 -9.10 18.94 -10.68
CA GLU A 143 -10.22 18.50 -11.53
C GLU A 143 -11.06 17.38 -10.88
N SER A 144 -10.55 16.71 -9.87
CA SER A 144 -11.23 15.62 -9.15
C SER A 144 -11.86 16.05 -7.83
N LEU A 145 -11.65 17.30 -7.38
CA LEU A 145 -12.02 17.76 -6.02
C LEU A 145 -13.52 17.62 -5.71
N ASP A 146 -14.39 17.82 -6.70
CA ASP A 146 -15.85 17.71 -6.52
C ASP A 146 -16.31 16.29 -6.18
N GLN A 147 -15.46 15.29 -6.41
CA GLN A 147 -15.73 13.87 -6.15
C GLN A 147 -15.04 13.37 -4.88
N LEU A 148 -14.29 14.21 -4.19
CA LEU A 148 -13.45 13.82 -3.06
C LEU A 148 -13.88 14.54 -1.77
N VAL A 149 -13.83 13.81 -0.67
CA VAL A 149 -13.82 14.39 0.67
C VAL A 149 -12.36 14.42 1.12
N TYR A 150 -11.81 15.59 1.36
CA TYR A 150 -10.40 15.75 1.69
C TYR A 150 -10.16 16.79 2.78
N CYS A 151 -9.02 16.69 3.43
CA CYS A 151 -8.42 17.72 4.26
C CYS A 151 -6.97 17.96 3.83
N VAL A 152 -6.42 19.10 4.19
CA VAL A 152 -4.99 19.40 3.95
C VAL A 152 -4.19 18.89 5.14
N ALA A 153 -3.15 18.11 4.87
CA ALA A 153 -2.22 17.56 5.85
C ALA A 153 -0.79 18.02 5.54
N LYS A 154 0.06 18.03 6.57
CA LYS A 154 1.51 18.23 6.38
C LYS A 154 2.16 16.92 5.98
N THR A 155 3.21 16.99 5.17
CA THR A 155 3.96 15.79 4.73
C THR A 155 4.57 15.05 5.91
N GLU A 156 5.01 15.78 6.95
CA GLU A 156 5.55 15.20 8.18
C GLU A 156 4.52 14.36 8.93
N GLU A 157 3.26 14.76 8.92
CA GLU A 157 2.16 13.99 9.51
C GLU A 157 1.95 12.66 8.78
N ILE A 158 2.03 12.68 7.44
CA ILE A 158 1.92 11.47 6.60
C ILE A 158 3.13 10.56 6.80
N ALA A 159 4.33 11.12 7.01
CA ALA A 159 5.56 10.36 7.16
C ALA A 159 5.60 9.54 8.46
N ILE A 160 4.90 9.96 9.50
CA ILE A 160 4.74 9.18 10.73
C ILE A 160 4.09 7.83 10.37
N TRP A 161 4.74 6.73 10.78
CA TRP A 161 4.37 5.35 10.44
C TRP A 161 4.49 4.97 8.95
N ASN A 162 5.05 5.87 8.11
CA ASN A 162 5.37 5.63 6.71
C ASN A 162 6.89 5.76 6.49
N GLU A 163 7.68 4.86 7.07
CA GLU A 163 9.15 4.88 7.06
C GLU A 163 9.76 5.02 5.65
N SER A 164 9.05 4.64 4.61
CA SER A 164 9.50 4.78 3.22
C SER A 164 9.44 6.22 2.68
N LEU A 165 8.93 7.17 3.46
CA LEU A 165 8.95 8.60 3.14
C LEU A 165 10.13 9.36 3.77
N ILE A 166 10.87 8.70 4.66
CA ILE A 166 12.00 9.27 5.41
C ILE A 166 13.31 8.86 4.79
#